data_4ccf16d616375c610ab9d570804bb930
#
_entry.id   4ccf16d616375c610ab9d570804bb930
#
_cell.length_a   1.000
_cell.length_b   1.000
_cell.length_c   1.000
_cell.angle_alpha   90.00
_cell.angle_beta   90.00
_cell.angle_gamma   90.00
#
_symmetry.space_group_name_H-M   'P 1'
#
loop_
_entity.id
_entity.type
_entity.pdbx_description
1 polymer ?
#
loop_
_entity_poly.entity_id
_entity_poly.type
_entity_poly.pdbx_seq_one_letter_code
_entity_poly.pdbx_strand_id
1 'polypeptide(L)'
;MSKIKYEIIFEERTIFDENYDELWLPNSVGFLDIHHYEYNDDESGVYDNHIHKGFDEIFPDSLVIYLGYEKGYKIITEVPSEFMESAEPSDFDQVESFEEKDYDKALNYIKNLEKISFSEAKNQGLWAEDDEDEEM
;
A
#
# COMPACT_ATOMS: atom_id res chain seq x y z
N MET A 1 -5.98 -9.89 30.47
CA MET A 1 -4.76 -9.29 29.94
C MET A 1 -4.89 -9.13 28.42
N SER A 2 -4.57 -7.97 27.91
CA SER A 2 -4.71 -7.77 26.48
C SER A 2 -3.46 -8.17 25.73
N LYS A 3 -3.63 -8.52 24.45
CA LYS A 3 -2.53 -8.81 23.56
C LYS A 3 -2.48 -7.72 22.52
N ILE A 4 -1.27 -7.31 22.16
CA ILE A 4 -1.05 -6.23 21.24
C ILE A 4 -0.24 -6.74 20.05
N LYS A 5 -0.67 -6.38 18.86
CA LYS A 5 0.01 -6.75 17.63
C LYS A 5 0.08 -5.58 16.68
N TYR A 6 1.11 -5.58 15.88
CA TYR A 6 1.20 -4.68 14.74
C TYR A 6 0.95 -5.48 13.47
N GLU A 7 0.15 -4.93 12.57
CA GLU A 7 -0.13 -5.58 11.30
C GLU A 7 0.09 -4.59 10.18
N ILE A 8 0.76 -5.06 9.14
CA ILE A 8 0.90 -4.26 7.92
C ILE A 8 -0.28 -4.57 7.03
N ILE A 9 -1.01 -3.54 6.65
CA ILE A 9 -2.21 -3.68 5.83
C ILE A 9 -1.96 -2.97 4.51
N PHE A 10 -2.23 -3.67 3.41
CA PHE A 10 -2.21 -3.07 2.09
C PHE A 10 -3.60 -2.49 1.83
N GLU A 11 -3.65 -1.20 1.58
CA GLU A 11 -4.90 -0.49 1.32
C GLU A 11 -4.93 -0.13 -0.16
N GLU A 12 -5.69 -0.90 -0.92
CA GLU A 12 -5.79 -0.67 -2.35
C GLU A 12 -6.52 0.63 -2.64
N ARG A 13 -6.02 1.39 -3.60
CA ARG A 13 -6.60 2.67 -3.99
C ARG A 13 -6.98 2.66 -5.45
N THR A 14 -8.07 3.36 -5.77
CA THR A 14 -8.42 3.64 -7.14
C THR A 14 -7.62 4.86 -7.57
N ILE A 15 -7.01 4.80 -8.73
CA ILE A 15 -6.16 5.87 -9.24
C ILE A 15 -6.88 6.58 -10.38
N PHE A 16 -6.87 7.91 -10.33
CA PHE A 16 -7.50 8.76 -11.34
C PHE A 16 -6.45 9.61 -12.04
N ASP A 17 -6.68 9.93 -13.30
CA ASP A 17 -5.81 10.85 -14.02
C ASP A 17 -6.23 12.30 -13.72
N GLU A 18 -5.58 13.25 -14.39
CA GLU A 18 -5.86 14.67 -14.14
C GLU A 18 -7.26 15.09 -14.56
N ASN A 19 -7.94 14.28 -15.36
CA ASN A 19 -9.32 14.53 -15.78
C ASN A 19 -10.33 13.81 -14.89
N TYR A 20 -9.87 13.22 -13.79
CA TYR A 20 -10.69 12.43 -12.86
C TYR A 20 -11.25 11.18 -13.49
N ASP A 21 -10.59 10.66 -14.53
CA ASP A 21 -10.94 9.38 -15.12
C ASP A 21 -10.17 8.26 -14.43
N GLU A 22 -10.89 7.20 -14.08
CA GLU A 22 -10.26 6.07 -13.40
C GLU A 22 -9.32 5.33 -14.32
N LEU A 23 -8.14 4.99 -13.82
CA LEU A 23 -7.15 4.22 -14.56
C LEU A 23 -7.37 2.73 -14.30
N TRP A 24 -7.33 1.95 -15.38
CA TRP A 24 -7.44 0.49 -15.28
C TRP A 24 -6.03 -0.09 -15.31
N LEU A 25 -5.45 -0.23 -14.11
CA LEU A 25 -4.07 -0.71 -14.00
C LEU A 25 -4.03 -2.22 -13.96
N PRO A 26 -2.95 -2.83 -14.47
CA PRO A 26 -2.86 -4.28 -14.51
C PRO A 26 -2.66 -4.92 -13.15
N ASN A 27 -2.20 -4.15 -12.17
CA ASN A 27 -1.95 -4.64 -10.82
C ASN A 27 -2.56 -3.68 -9.81
N SER A 28 -2.90 -4.20 -8.63
CA SER A 28 -3.42 -3.35 -7.56
C SER A 28 -2.33 -2.43 -7.05
N VAL A 29 -2.67 -1.18 -6.80
CA VAL A 29 -1.77 -0.20 -6.20
C VAL A 29 -2.46 0.46 -5.02
N GLY A 30 -1.67 0.98 -4.10
CA GLY A 30 -2.22 1.63 -2.93
C GLY A 30 -1.13 1.98 -1.94
N PHE A 31 -1.48 1.87 -0.67
CA PHE A 31 -0.58 2.23 0.43
C PHE A 31 -0.43 1.07 1.39
N LEU A 32 0.66 1.09 2.13
CA LEU A 32 0.84 0.18 3.26
C LEU A 32 0.75 0.99 4.54
N ASP A 33 -0.02 0.50 5.49
CA ASP A 33 -0.16 1.13 6.80
C ASP A 33 0.16 0.12 7.87
N ILE A 34 0.65 0.62 8.99
CA ILE A 34 0.88 -0.21 10.16
C ILE A 34 -0.27 0.06 11.12
N HIS A 35 -1.01 -0.97 11.41
CA HIS A 35 -2.14 -0.89 12.34
C HIS A 35 -1.75 -1.51 13.67
N HIS A 36 -2.19 -0.90 14.73
CA HIS A 36 -1.94 -1.35 16.09
C HIS A 36 -3.22 -1.93 16.66
N TYR A 37 -3.25 -3.25 16.84
CA TYR A 37 -4.42 -3.93 17.36
C TYR A 37 -4.21 -4.35 18.81
N GLU A 38 -5.21 -4.13 19.61
CA GLU A 38 -5.23 -4.60 20.98
C GLU A 38 -6.37 -5.60 21.12
N TYR A 39 -6.03 -6.82 21.52
CA TYR A 39 -7.00 -7.91 21.71
C TYR A 39 -7.21 -8.15 23.18
N ASN A 40 -8.46 -8.26 23.59
CA ASN A 40 -8.80 -8.54 24.98
C ASN A 40 -8.99 -10.03 25.18
N ASP A 41 -8.50 -10.55 26.31
CA ASP A 41 -8.62 -11.97 26.63
C ASP A 41 -10.07 -12.41 26.78
N ASP A 42 -10.92 -11.49 27.19
CA ASP A 42 -12.35 -11.81 27.35
C ASP A 42 -13.11 -11.67 26.05
N GLU A 43 -12.41 -11.53 24.95
CA GLU A 43 -12.97 -11.43 23.60
C GLU A 43 -14.01 -10.34 23.42
N SER A 44 -13.97 -9.34 24.28
CA SER A 44 -14.92 -8.26 24.20
C SER A 44 -14.67 -7.36 23.01
N GLY A 45 -13.51 -7.48 22.36
CA GLY A 45 -13.29 -6.70 21.18
C GLY A 45 -11.85 -6.55 20.77
N VAL A 46 -11.69 -5.99 19.61
CA VAL A 46 -10.41 -5.64 19.05
C VAL A 46 -10.41 -4.15 18.77
N TYR A 47 -9.39 -3.48 19.25
CA TYR A 47 -9.24 -2.05 19.02
C TYR A 47 -8.15 -1.83 17.99
N ASP A 48 -8.49 -1.11 16.93
CA ASP A 48 -7.56 -0.78 15.87
C ASP A 48 -7.17 0.68 15.99
N ASN A 49 -5.93 0.92 16.34
CA ASN A 49 -5.42 2.27 16.52
C ASN A 49 -4.36 2.56 15.48
N HIS A 50 -4.57 3.60 14.69
CA HIS A 50 -3.58 4.09 13.75
C HIS A 50 -2.61 4.96 14.51
N ILE A 51 -1.57 4.37 15.05
CA ILE A 51 -0.61 5.10 15.88
C ILE A 51 0.68 5.42 15.13
N HIS A 52 0.71 5.09 13.85
CA HIS A 52 1.92 5.28 13.05
C HIS A 52 1.63 6.10 11.83
N LYS A 53 2.70 6.64 11.27
CA LYS A 53 2.59 7.41 10.05
C LYS A 53 2.21 6.48 8.91
N GLY A 54 1.35 6.98 8.04
CA GLY A 54 0.99 6.24 6.86
C GLY A 54 2.15 6.15 5.88
N PHE A 55 2.00 5.28 4.89
CA PHE A 55 3.03 5.05 3.88
C PHE A 55 3.40 6.35 3.16
N ASP A 56 2.42 7.18 2.85
CA ASP A 56 2.66 8.42 2.12
C ASP A 56 3.49 9.42 2.90
N GLU A 57 3.53 9.30 4.22
CA GLU A 57 4.36 10.16 5.04
C GLU A 57 5.82 9.69 5.04
N ILE A 58 6.02 8.39 4.87
CA ILE A 58 7.37 7.82 4.86
C ILE A 58 7.96 7.90 3.45
N PHE A 59 7.13 7.64 2.44
CA PHE A 59 7.54 7.65 1.03
C PHE A 59 6.62 8.56 0.24
N PRO A 60 6.81 9.88 0.34
CA PRO A 60 5.96 10.82 -0.39
C PRO A 60 6.08 10.62 -1.90
N ASP A 61 5.01 10.89 -2.61
CA ASP A 61 4.93 10.74 -4.07
C ASP A 61 5.21 9.32 -4.52
N SER A 62 4.85 8.34 -3.67
CA SER A 62 5.09 6.93 -3.96
C SER A 62 3.79 6.14 -3.75
N LEU A 63 3.74 4.98 -4.37
CA LEU A 63 2.65 4.02 -4.17
C LEU A 63 3.26 2.64 -4.03
N VAL A 64 2.51 1.73 -3.41
CA VAL A 64 2.91 0.34 -3.32
C VAL A 64 2.12 -0.42 -4.38
N ILE A 65 2.80 -1.28 -5.12
CA ILE A 65 2.16 -2.13 -6.11
C ILE A 65 2.22 -3.59 -5.64
N TYR A 66 1.10 -4.29 -5.78
CA TYR A 66 1.02 -5.71 -5.45
C TYR A 66 1.29 -6.51 -6.72
N LEU A 67 2.31 -7.35 -6.70
CA LEU A 67 2.76 -8.11 -7.86
C LEU A 67 2.26 -9.55 -7.87
N GLY A 68 1.53 -9.96 -6.87
CA GLY A 68 1.03 -11.32 -6.77
C GLY A 68 1.55 -12.03 -5.55
N TYR A 69 0.94 -13.14 -5.24
CA TYR A 69 1.22 -13.86 -3.99
C TYR A 69 2.71 -14.19 -3.81
N GLU A 70 3.36 -14.68 -4.85
CA GLU A 70 4.76 -15.09 -4.71
C GLU A 70 5.75 -13.95 -4.87
N LYS A 71 5.33 -12.87 -5.52
CA LYS A 71 6.25 -11.74 -5.79
C LYS A 71 6.13 -10.62 -4.79
N GLY A 72 5.02 -10.56 -4.07
CA GLY A 72 4.84 -9.58 -3.00
C GLY A 72 4.59 -8.17 -3.49
N TYR A 73 5.24 -7.23 -2.86
CA TYR A 73 4.99 -5.81 -3.05
C TYR A 73 6.26 -5.07 -3.43
N LYS A 74 6.11 -4.01 -4.23
CA LYS A 74 7.20 -3.09 -4.54
C LYS A 74 6.73 -1.67 -4.35
N ILE A 75 7.67 -0.78 -4.10
CA ILE A 75 7.37 0.64 -3.96
C ILE A 75 7.67 1.33 -5.29
N ILE A 76 6.67 2.03 -5.83
CA ILE A 76 6.86 2.85 -7.03
C ILE A 76 7.10 4.27 -6.57
N THR A 77 8.28 4.79 -6.85
CA THR A 77 8.67 6.15 -6.45
C THR A 77 8.45 7.14 -7.58
N GLU A 78 8.40 8.42 -7.24
CA GLU A 78 8.31 9.49 -8.23
C GLU A 78 7.03 9.44 -9.06
N VAL A 79 5.95 9.04 -8.43
CA VAL A 79 4.64 9.02 -9.11
C VAL A 79 4.25 10.48 -9.38
N PRO A 80 3.91 10.82 -10.64
CA PRO A 80 3.56 12.21 -10.96
C PRO A 80 2.36 12.69 -10.19
N SER A 81 2.40 13.97 -9.81
CA SER A 81 1.34 14.55 -8.98
C SER A 81 0.00 14.69 -9.70
N GLU A 82 0.00 14.51 -11.01
CA GLU A 82 -1.26 14.55 -11.77
C GLU A 82 -2.16 13.36 -11.46
N PHE A 83 -1.59 12.28 -10.96
CA PHE A 83 -2.39 11.10 -10.57
C PHE A 83 -2.90 11.29 -9.15
N MET A 84 -4.16 10.92 -8.96
CA MET A 84 -4.82 11.08 -7.68
C MET A 84 -5.32 9.72 -7.22
N GLU A 85 -5.18 9.46 -5.93
CA GLU A 85 -5.70 8.24 -5.34
C GLU A 85 -7.00 8.55 -4.61
N SER A 86 -7.89 7.56 -4.56
CA SER A 86 -9.14 7.71 -3.84
C SER A 86 -8.87 7.94 -2.35
N ALA A 87 -9.77 8.66 -1.70
CA ALA A 87 -9.60 8.97 -0.28
C ALA A 87 -9.74 7.73 0.59
N GLU A 88 -10.54 6.77 0.14
CA GLU A 88 -10.78 5.56 0.92
C GLU A 88 -10.29 4.35 0.16
N PRO A 89 -9.79 3.33 0.88
CA PRO A 89 -9.34 2.11 0.19
C PRO A 89 -10.50 1.38 -0.44
N SER A 90 -10.25 0.78 -1.60
CA SER A 90 -11.23 -0.08 -2.25
C SER A 90 -11.17 -1.50 -1.70
N ASP A 91 -10.05 -1.86 -1.07
CA ASP A 91 -9.88 -3.17 -0.47
C ASP A 91 -8.75 -3.12 0.55
N PHE A 92 -8.74 -4.08 1.46
CA PHE A 92 -7.73 -4.23 2.50
C PHE A 92 -7.19 -5.64 2.49
N ASP A 93 -5.88 -5.79 2.50
CA ASP A 93 -5.25 -7.09 2.60
C ASP A 93 -4.21 -7.06 3.72
N GLN A 94 -4.24 -8.08 4.56
CA GLN A 94 -3.23 -8.22 5.59
C GLN A 94 -1.95 -8.75 4.94
N VAL A 95 -0.85 -8.04 5.15
CA VAL A 95 0.43 -8.38 4.53
C VAL A 95 1.29 -9.17 5.51
N GLU A 96 1.43 -8.68 6.73
CA GLU A 96 2.31 -9.30 7.71
C GLU A 96 1.88 -8.90 9.11
N SER A 97 2.21 -9.74 10.11
CA SER A 97 1.88 -9.48 11.52
C SER A 97 3.16 -9.53 12.35
N PHE A 98 3.21 -8.70 13.37
CA PHE A 98 4.36 -8.61 14.27
C PHE A 98 3.88 -8.48 15.71
N GLU A 99 4.69 -8.98 16.63
CA GLU A 99 4.36 -8.87 18.04
C GLU A 99 4.56 -7.44 18.55
N GLU A 100 4.00 -7.15 19.72
CA GLU A 100 4.04 -5.81 20.27
C GLU A 100 5.45 -5.22 20.32
N LYS A 101 6.42 -6.02 20.67
CA LYS A 101 7.81 -5.53 20.83
C LYS A 101 8.54 -5.37 19.51
N ASP A 102 7.92 -5.74 18.41
CA ASP A 102 8.60 -5.81 17.11
C ASP A 102 8.15 -4.72 16.15
N TYR A 103 7.78 -3.56 16.68
CA TYR A 103 7.37 -2.44 15.85
C TYR A 103 8.45 -2.09 14.82
N ASP A 104 9.72 -2.12 15.25
CA ASP A 104 10.83 -1.79 14.36
C ASP A 104 10.89 -2.76 13.19
N LYS A 105 10.53 -4.01 13.42
CA LYS A 105 10.51 -5.00 12.34
C LYS A 105 9.41 -4.69 11.33
N ALA A 106 8.25 -4.26 11.81
CA ALA A 106 7.16 -3.87 10.92
C ALA A 106 7.57 -2.68 10.06
N LEU A 107 8.18 -1.67 10.68
CA LEU A 107 8.62 -0.50 9.97
C LEU A 107 9.70 -0.86 8.95
N ASN A 108 10.65 -1.70 9.34
CA ASN A 108 11.72 -2.12 8.44
C ASN A 108 11.22 -2.96 7.29
N TYR A 109 10.16 -3.72 7.50
CA TYR A 109 9.56 -4.48 6.40
C TYR A 109 9.20 -3.55 5.25
N ILE A 110 8.51 -2.46 5.57
CA ILE A 110 8.10 -1.50 4.55
C ILE A 110 9.34 -0.81 3.94
N LYS A 111 10.27 -0.40 4.78
CA LYS A 111 11.43 0.35 4.31
C LYS A 111 12.37 -0.50 3.45
N ASN A 112 12.32 -1.81 3.61
CA ASN A 112 13.21 -2.72 2.87
C ASN A 112 12.60 -3.26 1.60
N LEU A 113 11.37 -2.91 1.29
CA LEU A 113 10.77 -3.33 0.02
C LEU A 113 11.55 -2.73 -1.14
N GLU A 114 11.64 -3.48 -2.22
CA GLU A 114 12.33 -3.00 -3.41
C GLU A 114 11.61 -1.77 -3.95
N LYS A 115 12.39 -0.80 -4.41
CA LYS A 115 11.87 0.45 -4.94
C LYS A 115 12.22 0.57 -6.42
N ILE A 116 11.25 0.99 -7.22
CA ILE A 116 11.47 1.25 -8.64
C ILE A 116 10.88 2.62 -8.95
N SER A 117 11.46 3.28 -9.95
CA SER A 117 10.93 4.57 -10.37
C SER A 117 9.64 4.37 -11.14
N PHE A 118 8.86 5.43 -11.24
CA PHE A 118 7.64 5.41 -12.03
C PHE A 118 7.94 5.04 -13.49
N SER A 119 9.03 5.60 -14.05
CA SER A 119 9.43 5.28 -15.43
C SER A 119 9.71 3.79 -15.59
N GLU A 120 10.41 3.23 -14.63
CA GLU A 120 10.75 1.81 -14.70
C GLU A 120 9.51 0.94 -14.57
N ALA A 121 8.58 1.35 -13.71
CA ALA A 121 7.32 0.62 -13.56
C ALA A 121 6.57 0.58 -14.89
N LYS A 122 6.57 1.68 -15.62
CA LYS A 122 5.94 1.74 -16.94
C LYS A 122 6.67 0.85 -17.94
N ASN A 123 8.00 0.87 -17.90
CA ASN A 123 8.81 0.05 -18.80
C ASN A 123 8.57 -1.44 -18.57
N GLN A 124 8.30 -1.83 -17.33
CA GLN A 124 8.07 -3.22 -16.99
C GLN A 124 6.61 -3.64 -17.18
N GLY A 125 5.75 -2.71 -17.61
CA GLY A 125 4.33 -3.01 -17.79
C GLY A 125 3.56 -3.09 -16.49
N LEU A 126 4.14 -2.63 -15.40
CA LEU A 126 3.47 -2.66 -14.10
C LEU A 126 2.49 -1.51 -13.94
N TRP A 127 2.75 -0.40 -14.61
CA TRP A 127 1.85 0.74 -14.65
C TRP A 127 1.54 0.98 -16.12
N ALA A 128 0.51 0.32 -16.62
CA ALA A 128 0.13 0.42 -18.01
C ALA A 128 -1.13 1.27 -18.11
N GLU A 129 -0.96 2.50 -18.55
CA GLU A 129 -2.10 3.36 -18.79
C GLU A 129 -2.81 2.87 -20.04
N ASP A 130 -4.11 2.90 -20.00
CA ASP A 130 -4.91 2.45 -21.14
C ASP A 130 -4.99 3.56 -22.17
N ASP A 131 -4.15 3.49 -23.16
CA ASP A 131 -4.22 4.41 -24.28
C ASP A 131 -4.22 3.63 -25.57
N GLU A 132 -4.37 3.10 -25.59
CA GLU A 132 -4.22 2.79 -26.38
C GLU A 132 -4.14 2.70 -27.40
N ASP A 133 -4.14 2.50 -27.12
CA ASP A 133 -3.99 2.50 -27.80
C ASP A 133 -3.70 2.51 -28.79
N GLU A 134 -3.51 2.43 -28.86
CA GLU A 134 -3.22 2.78 -29.50
C GLU A 134 -3.14 2.59 -30.56
N GLU A 135 -3.55 2.46 -30.61
CA GLU A 135 -3.59 2.44 -31.38
C GLU A 135 -3.58 2.34 -32.33
N MET A 136 -3.65 2.28 -32.61
CA MET A 136 -3.62 2.42 -33.20
C MET A 136 -3.72 2.52 -33.81
#